data_0ec6fc81b669a12862289cb73a114963
#
_entry.id   0ec6fc81b669a12862289cb73a114963
#
_cell.length_a   1.000
_cell.length_b   1.000
_cell.length_c   1.000
_cell.angle_alpha   90.00
_cell.angle_beta   90.00
_cell.angle_gamma   90.00
#
_symmetry.space_group_name_H-M   'P 1'
#
loop_
_entity.id
_entity.type
_entity.pdbx_description
1 polymer ?
#
loop_
_entity_poly.entity_id
_entity_poly.type
_entity_poly.pdbx_seq_one_letter_code
_entity_poly.pdbx_strand_id
1 'polypeptide(L)'
;MEVYMDNSATTRTFPEVAELMTKIMCEDYGNPSSLHMKGVEAEKYLRYAKETLARILKVEERELLFTSGGTESDNMALIGCALANCRRGNHLITTQIEHPAILQTMRYLETQGYRVTYLPVDPCGRIRLEDLRRAMTPETILVSIMHTNNEIGALQPIEEAGALIKQMNPDTLFHVDAVQGFGKSRIYPKKMHIDLLSVSGHTVSYTHLRAHETLRHLV
;
A
#
# COMPACT_ATOMS: atom_id res chain seq x y z
N MET A 1 -14.87 -32.67 -4.94
CA MET A 1 -13.61 -31.88 -4.92
C MET A 1 -14.00 -30.47 -4.45
N GLU A 2 -13.42 -30.00 -3.35
CA GLU A 2 -13.63 -28.64 -2.85
C GLU A 2 -12.69 -27.69 -3.59
N VAL A 3 -13.20 -26.54 -4.05
CA VAL A 3 -12.42 -25.52 -4.75
C VAL A 3 -12.65 -24.19 -4.03
N TYR A 4 -11.57 -23.63 -3.44
CA TYR A 4 -11.60 -22.31 -2.82
C TYR A 4 -11.35 -21.24 -3.88
N MET A 5 -12.31 -20.31 -4.06
CA MET A 5 -12.26 -19.27 -5.09
C MET A 5 -12.20 -17.84 -4.55
N ASP A 6 -12.16 -17.66 -3.22
CA ASP A 6 -12.14 -16.34 -2.58
C ASP A 6 -10.72 -15.91 -2.18
N ASN A 7 -9.79 -15.97 -3.13
CA ASN A 7 -8.39 -15.58 -2.89
C ASN A 7 -8.19 -14.06 -2.77
N SER A 8 -9.21 -13.27 -3.02
CA SER A 8 -9.18 -11.83 -2.77
C SER A 8 -9.37 -11.50 -1.28
N ALA A 9 -10.13 -12.31 -0.54
CA ALA A 9 -10.28 -12.16 0.90
C ALA A 9 -9.04 -12.63 1.66
N THR A 10 -8.55 -13.84 1.32
CA THR A 10 -7.32 -14.39 1.90
C THR A 10 -6.78 -15.53 1.05
N THR A 11 -5.50 -15.81 1.16
CA THR A 11 -4.86 -16.94 0.48
C THR A 11 -4.32 -17.95 1.49
N ARG A 12 -4.26 -19.22 1.09
CA ARG A 12 -3.62 -20.26 1.92
C ARG A 12 -2.14 -19.97 2.04
N THR A 13 -1.64 -19.98 3.28
CA THR A 13 -0.21 -19.87 3.56
C THR A 13 0.56 -21.07 2.98
N PHE A 14 1.69 -20.85 2.35
CA PHE A 14 2.54 -21.93 1.91
C PHE A 14 3.14 -22.70 3.08
N PRO A 15 3.32 -24.05 2.97
CA PRO A 15 3.86 -24.88 4.05
C PRO A 15 5.18 -24.35 4.61
N GLU A 16 6.10 -23.95 3.73
CA GLU A 16 7.44 -23.45 4.11
C GLU A 16 7.34 -22.14 4.92
N VAL A 17 6.35 -21.29 4.62
CA VAL A 17 6.08 -20.07 5.39
C VAL A 17 5.51 -20.40 6.76
N ALA A 18 4.58 -21.36 6.84
CA ALA A 18 3.99 -21.80 8.10
C ALA A 18 5.05 -22.44 9.03
N GLU A 19 5.95 -23.28 8.47
CA GLU A 19 7.07 -23.88 9.21
C GLU A 19 8.00 -22.79 9.78
N LEU A 20 8.35 -21.80 8.94
CA LEU A 20 9.21 -20.71 9.36
C LEU A 20 8.55 -19.82 10.43
N MET A 21 7.24 -19.54 10.31
CA MET A 21 6.48 -18.81 11.33
C MET A 21 6.48 -19.57 12.65
N THR A 22 6.24 -20.89 12.62
CA THR A 22 6.27 -21.75 13.79
C THR A 22 7.65 -21.72 14.46
N LYS A 23 8.72 -21.86 13.67
CA LYS A 23 10.09 -21.78 14.19
C LYS A 23 10.35 -20.45 14.91
N ILE A 24 9.95 -19.31 14.30
CA ILE A 24 10.17 -18.01 14.92
C ILE A 24 9.36 -17.83 16.18
N MET A 25 8.10 -18.28 16.19
CA MET A 25 7.24 -18.14 17.35
C MET A 25 7.66 -19.04 18.52
N CYS A 26 8.22 -20.21 18.24
CA CYS A 26 8.55 -21.22 19.27
C CYS A 26 10.03 -21.24 19.65
N GLU A 27 10.94 -20.93 18.71
CA GLU A 27 12.38 -21.08 18.91
C GLU A 27 13.11 -19.72 18.91
N ASP A 28 12.86 -18.89 17.88
CA ASP A 28 13.57 -17.63 17.63
C ASP A 28 12.71 -16.39 18.03
N TYR A 29 11.93 -16.53 19.09
CA TYR A 29 10.91 -15.57 19.56
C TYR A 29 11.49 -14.30 20.20
N GLY A 30 12.78 -14.02 20.05
CA GLY A 30 13.42 -12.84 20.61
C GLY A 30 12.82 -11.52 20.10
N ASN A 31 12.85 -10.48 20.95
CA ASN A 31 12.50 -9.13 20.50
C ASN A 31 13.64 -8.59 19.62
N PRO A 32 13.39 -8.22 18.36
CA PRO A 32 14.42 -7.71 17.45
C PRO A 32 15.13 -6.44 17.93
N SER A 33 14.51 -5.68 18.84
CA SER A 33 15.10 -4.46 19.41
C SER A 33 16.00 -4.75 20.62
N SER A 34 16.12 -6.00 21.07
CA SER A 34 16.96 -6.37 22.22
C SER A 34 18.40 -6.59 21.81
N LEU A 35 19.35 -6.09 22.63
CA LEU A 35 20.80 -6.17 22.38
C LEU A 35 21.43 -7.53 22.70
N HIS A 36 20.67 -8.51 23.25
CA HIS A 36 21.18 -9.84 23.53
C HIS A 36 21.01 -10.77 22.31
N MET A 37 21.69 -11.94 22.33
CA MET A 37 21.76 -12.87 21.19
C MET A 37 20.38 -13.25 20.61
N LYS A 38 19.36 -13.50 21.45
CA LYS A 38 18.00 -13.82 20.98
C LYS A 38 17.37 -12.67 20.17
N GLY A 39 17.66 -11.41 20.55
CA GLY A 39 17.22 -10.25 19.79
C GLY A 39 17.94 -10.13 18.43
N VAL A 40 19.26 -10.37 18.42
CA VAL A 40 20.07 -10.36 17.20
C VAL A 40 19.59 -11.44 16.21
N GLU A 41 19.26 -12.64 16.68
CA GLU A 41 18.71 -13.69 15.81
C GLU A 41 17.34 -13.30 15.23
N ALA A 42 16.47 -12.73 16.04
CA ALA A 42 15.16 -12.24 15.57
C ALA A 42 15.28 -11.09 14.55
N GLU A 43 16.25 -10.17 14.76
CA GLU A 43 16.50 -9.05 13.84
C GLU A 43 16.94 -9.52 12.45
N LYS A 44 17.68 -10.62 12.34
CA LYS A 44 18.10 -11.17 11.04
C LYS A 44 16.92 -11.49 10.13
N TYR A 45 15.82 -11.94 10.70
CA TYR A 45 14.61 -12.24 9.93
C TYR A 45 13.96 -10.98 9.35
N LEU A 46 13.88 -9.92 10.16
CA LEU A 46 13.33 -8.63 9.68
C LEU A 46 14.22 -8.01 8.59
N ARG A 47 15.53 -8.05 8.79
CA ARG A 47 16.50 -7.56 7.80
C ARG A 47 16.38 -8.33 6.49
N TYR A 48 16.38 -9.65 6.52
CA TYR A 48 16.21 -10.49 5.33
C TYR A 48 14.89 -10.19 4.59
N ALA A 49 13.79 -9.98 5.33
CA ALA A 49 12.52 -9.61 4.74
C ALA A 49 12.60 -8.24 4.05
N LYS A 50 13.20 -7.21 4.70
CA LYS A 50 13.40 -5.89 4.12
C LYS A 50 14.28 -5.94 2.87
N GLU A 51 15.44 -6.61 2.92
CA GLU A 51 16.34 -6.79 1.77
C GLU A 51 15.61 -7.44 0.58
N THR A 52 14.79 -8.46 0.85
CA THR A 52 14.04 -9.18 -0.18
C THR A 52 12.98 -8.29 -0.83
N LEU A 53 12.18 -7.58 -0.02
CA LEU A 53 11.15 -6.67 -0.53
C LEU A 53 11.75 -5.48 -1.27
N ALA A 54 12.83 -4.90 -0.74
CA ALA A 54 13.55 -3.80 -1.38
C ALA A 54 14.03 -4.19 -2.79
N ARG A 55 14.58 -5.40 -2.93
CA ARG A 55 15.02 -5.96 -4.22
C ARG A 55 13.85 -6.16 -5.19
N ILE A 56 12.72 -6.70 -4.72
CA ILE A 56 11.52 -6.93 -5.54
C ILE A 56 10.93 -5.62 -6.04
N LEU A 57 10.77 -4.65 -5.14
CA LEU A 57 10.17 -3.34 -5.44
C LEU A 57 11.17 -2.36 -6.07
N LYS A 58 12.47 -2.69 -6.09
CA LYS A 58 13.57 -1.81 -6.54
C LYS A 58 13.59 -0.49 -5.75
N VAL A 59 13.50 -0.59 -4.45
CA VAL A 59 13.55 0.50 -3.47
C VAL A 59 14.66 0.25 -2.45
N GLU A 60 14.91 1.20 -1.54
CA GLU A 60 15.86 1.03 -0.45
C GLU A 60 15.17 0.40 0.77
N GLU A 61 15.91 -0.35 1.59
CA GLU A 61 15.37 -1.01 2.80
C GLU A 61 14.78 -0.01 3.80
N ARG A 62 15.36 1.20 3.90
CA ARG A 62 14.84 2.28 4.75
C ARG A 62 13.51 2.84 4.29
N GLU A 63 13.12 2.61 3.04
CA GLU A 63 11.81 2.99 2.49
C GLU A 63 10.70 1.97 2.85
N LEU A 64 11.04 0.90 3.61
CA LEU A 64 10.11 -0.15 3.99
C LEU A 64 9.74 -0.05 5.47
N LEU A 65 8.45 0.01 5.75
CA LEU A 65 7.88 -0.01 7.08
C LEU A 65 6.92 -1.19 7.21
N PHE A 66 7.07 -2.00 8.27
CA PHE A 66 6.12 -3.05 8.60
C PHE A 66 5.00 -2.51 9.49
N THR A 67 3.78 -2.86 9.15
CA THR A 67 2.55 -2.51 9.88
C THR A 67 1.79 -3.77 10.26
N SER A 68 0.74 -3.65 11.05
CA SER A 68 -0.11 -4.78 11.46
C SER A 68 -1.08 -5.24 10.37
N GLY A 69 -1.29 -4.43 9.32
CA GLY A 69 -2.25 -4.76 8.28
C GLY A 69 -2.45 -3.63 7.27
N GLY A 70 -3.10 -3.92 6.09
CA GLY A 70 -3.37 -2.94 5.03
C GLY A 70 -4.15 -1.75 5.52
N THR A 71 -5.10 -1.95 6.42
CA THR A 71 -5.85 -0.86 7.04
C THR A 71 -4.93 0.11 7.78
N GLU A 72 -3.95 -0.39 8.56
CA GLU A 72 -2.98 0.48 9.24
C GLU A 72 -2.07 1.16 8.22
N SER A 73 -1.58 0.43 7.22
CA SER A 73 -0.77 0.96 6.13
C SER A 73 -1.45 2.13 5.42
N ASP A 74 -2.69 1.93 4.99
CA ASP A 74 -3.49 2.93 4.30
C ASP A 74 -3.78 4.15 5.18
N ASN A 75 -4.21 3.91 6.42
CA ASN A 75 -4.48 4.99 7.37
C ASN A 75 -3.23 5.82 7.65
N MET A 76 -2.08 5.17 7.87
CA MET A 76 -0.81 5.84 8.10
C MET A 76 -0.40 6.68 6.89
N ALA A 77 -0.54 6.13 5.66
CA ALA A 77 -0.25 6.85 4.44
C ALA A 77 -1.15 8.08 4.27
N LEU A 78 -2.46 7.90 4.34
CA LEU A 78 -3.42 8.98 4.04
C LEU A 78 -3.42 10.06 5.12
N ILE A 79 -3.56 9.67 6.39
CA ILE A 79 -3.62 10.61 7.52
C ILE A 79 -2.25 11.28 7.69
N GLY A 80 -1.17 10.51 7.65
CA GLY A 80 0.19 11.04 7.77
C GLY A 80 0.50 12.08 6.71
N CYS A 81 0.19 11.79 5.44
CA CYS A 81 0.38 12.72 4.33
C CYS A 81 -0.50 13.97 4.44
N ALA A 82 -1.77 13.80 4.78
CA ALA A 82 -2.67 14.93 4.97
C ALA A 82 -2.14 15.90 6.03
N LEU A 83 -1.79 15.38 7.21
CA LEU A 83 -1.27 16.20 8.31
C LEU A 83 0.08 16.84 7.99
N ALA A 84 1.01 16.10 7.40
CA ALA A 84 2.33 16.62 7.04
C ALA A 84 2.28 17.73 5.99
N ASN A 85 1.28 17.71 5.11
CA ASN A 85 1.15 18.65 4.00
C ASN A 85 0.03 19.68 4.17
N CYS A 86 -0.60 19.80 5.34
CA CYS A 86 -1.74 20.69 5.60
C CYS A 86 -1.47 22.18 5.31
N ARG A 87 -0.20 22.60 5.32
CA ARG A 87 0.21 23.98 4.96
C ARG A 87 0.27 24.21 3.45
N ARG A 88 0.35 23.16 2.64
CA ARG A 88 0.48 23.22 1.17
C ARG A 88 -0.87 23.17 0.47
N GLY A 89 -1.86 22.60 1.12
CA GLY A 89 -3.21 22.47 0.61
C GLY A 89 -4.08 21.56 1.47
N ASN A 90 -5.34 21.46 1.11
CA ASN A 90 -6.33 20.65 1.81
C ASN A 90 -7.15 19.76 0.88
N HIS A 91 -6.72 19.57 -0.37
CA HIS A 91 -7.45 18.78 -1.34
C HIS A 91 -6.83 17.39 -1.52
N LEU A 92 -7.67 16.36 -1.43
CA LEU A 92 -7.34 14.96 -1.59
C LEU A 92 -8.19 14.38 -2.73
N ILE A 93 -7.63 13.44 -3.47
CA ILE A 93 -8.36 12.74 -4.55
C ILE A 93 -8.28 11.25 -4.29
N THR A 94 -9.40 10.55 -4.46
CA THR A 94 -9.47 9.08 -4.43
C THR A 94 -10.50 8.57 -5.43
N THR A 95 -10.74 7.25 -5.50
CA THR A 95 -11.75 6.68 -6.39
C THR A 95 -13.00 6.26 -5.60
N GLN A 96 -14.12 6.09 -6.30
CA GLN A 96 -15.37 5.62 -5.69
C GLN A 96 -15.34 4.13 -5.31
N ILE A 97 -14.38 3.37 -5.86
CA ILE A 97 -14.31 1.92 -5.73
C ILE A 97 -13.19 1.42 -4.81
N GLU A 98 -12.60 2.30 -4.03
CA GLU A 98 -11.55 1.94 -3.08
C GLU A 98 -12.04 0.99 -2.00
N HIS A 99 -11.09 0.27 -1.40
CA HIS A 99 -11.36 -0.53 -0.21
C HIS A 99 -11.89 0.35 0.94
N PRO A 100 -12.76 -0.18 1.82
CA PRO A 100 -13.27 0.57 2.99
C PRO A 100 -12.20 1.23 3.85
N ALA A 101 -10.98 0.67 3.96
CA ALA A 101 -9.85 1.28 4.66
C ALA A 101 -9.51 2.68 4.12
N ILE A 102 -9.55 2.85 2.80
CA ILE A 102 -9.33 4.14 2.12
C ILE A 102 -10.56 5.03 2.25
N LEU A 103 -11.76 4.53 1.89
CA LEU A 103 -12.98 5.34 1.87
C LEU A 103 -13.35 5.88 3.25
N GLN A 104 -13.22 5.09 4.31
CA GLN A 104 -13.51 5.54 5.67
C GLN A 104 -12.48 6.58 6.14
N THR A 105 -11.22 6.39 5.81
CA THR A 105 -10.17 7.35 6.12
C THR A 105 -10.37 8.68 5.39
N MET A 106 -10.76 8.65 4.12
CA MET A 106 -11.08 9.86 3.36
C MET A 106 -12.28 10.60 3.98
N ARG A 107 -13.34 9.88 4.37
CA ARG A 107 -14.50 10.48 5.09
C ARG A 107 -14.09 11.08 6.43
N TYR A 108 -13.21 10.42 7.17
CA TYR A 108 -12.65 10.98 8.40
C TYR A 108 -11.91 12.29 8.11
N LEU A 109 -11.06 12.34 7.09
CA LEU A 109 -10.33 13.55 6.72
C LEU A 109 -11.26 14.68 6.27
N GLU A 110 -12.40 14.39 5.64
CA GLU A 110 -13.45 15.40 5.38
C GLU A 110 -13.95 16.05 6.68
N THR A 111 -14.15 15.27 7.75
CA THR A 111 -14.53 15.82 9.07
C THR A 111 -13.44 16.69 9.69
N GLN A 112 -12.18 16.52 9.25
CA GLN A 112 -11.03 17.32 9.69
C GLN A 112 -10.78 18.57 8.82
N GLY A 113 -11.69 18.86 7.86
CA GLY A 113 -11.63 20.06 7.02
C GLY A 113 -10.90 19.89 5.69
N TYR A 114 -10.53 18.66 5.31
CA TYR A 114 -10.03 18.37 3.97
C TYR A 114 -11.17 18.26 2.97
N ARG A 115 -10.93 18.70 1.75
CA ARG A 115 -11.83 18.50 0.62
C ARG A 115 -11.43 17.23 -0.12
N VAL A 116 -12.34 16.28 -0.28
CA VAL A 116 -12.08 15.02 -0.97
C VAL A 116 -12.87 14.96 -2.28
N THR A 117 -12.19 14.65 -3.37
CA THR A 117 -12.81 14.35 -4.66
C THR A 117 -12.77 12.84 -4.90
N TYR A 118 -13.94 12.24 -5.09
CA TYR A 118 -14.10 10.82 -5.41
C TYR A 118 -14.26 10.67 -6.93
N LEU A 119 -13.24 10.18 -7.62
CA LEU A 119 -13.27 9.98 -9.07
C LEU A 119 -14.27 8.89 -9.44
N PRO A 120 -15.12 9.14 -10.43
CA PRO A 120 -15.97 8.09 -11.00
C PRO A 120 -15.13 7.07 -11.78
N VAL A 121 -15.72 5.90 -11.98
CA VAL A 121 -15.14 4.85 -12.84
C VAL A 121 -16.07 4.57 -14.02
N ASP A 122 -15.51 4.03 -15.08
CA ASP A 122 -16.25 3.55 -16.23
C ASP A 122 -16.99 2.21 -15.90
N PRO A 123 -17.81 1.66 -16.82
CA PRO A 123 -18.50 0.39 -16.62
C PRO A 123 -17.58 -0.81 -16.37
N CYS A 124 -16.29 -0.70 -16.70
CA CYS A 124 -15.28 -1.72 -16.41
C CYS A 124 -14.57 -1.50 -15.06
N GLY A 125 -14.98 -0.50 -14.29
CA GLY A 125 -14.39 -0.16 -13.00
C GLY A 125 -13.05 0.59 -13.09
N ARG A 126 -12.74 1.25 -14.22
CA ARG A 126 -11.47 1.98 -14.42
C ARG A 126 -11.70 3.49 -14.36
N ILE A 127 -10.78 4.22 -13.74
CA ILE A 127 -10.77 5.68 -13.80
C ILE A 127 -10.44 6.15 -15.23
N ARG A 128 -10.93 7.33 -15.58
CA ARG A 128 -10.48 8.06 -16.76
C ARG A 128 -9.43 9.08 -16.35
N LEU A 129 -8.29 9.09 -17.02
CA LEU A 129 -7.22 10.05 -16.74
C LEU A 129 -7.67 11.52 -16.93
N GLU A 130 -8.64 11.75 -17.80
CA GLU A 130 -9.22 13.08 -18.00
C GLU A 130 -10.00 13.55 -16.76
N ASP A 131 -10.71 12.67 -16.08
CA ASP A 131 -11.42 13.00 -14.85
C ASP A 131 -10.41 13.29 -13.71
N LEU A 132 -9.32 12.54 -13.62
CA LEU A 132 -8.21 12.83 -12.71
C LEU A 132 -7.60 14.21 -13.03
N ARG A 133 -7.32 14.50 -14.31
CA ARG A 133 -6.77 15.79 -14.74
C ARG A 133 -7.67 16.96 -14.33
N ARG A 134 -8.98 16.83 -14.52
CA ARG A 134 -9.95 17.88 -14.14
C ARG A 134 -10.08 18.05 -12.62
N ALA A 135 -9.92 16.98 -11.87
CA ALA A 135 -10.03 17.01 -10.42
C ALA A 135 -8.80 17.66 -9.75
N MET A 136 -7.62 17.56 -10.38
CA MET A 136 -6.40 18.13 -9.82
C MET A 136 -6.43 19.65 -9.75
N THR A 137 -6.00 20.19 -8.61
CA THR A 137 -5.87 21.63 -8.35
C THR A 137 -4.50 21.92 -7.73
N PRO A 138 -4.05 23.19 -7.69
CA PRO A 138 -2.82 23.55 -6.98
C PRO A 138 -2.80 23.17 -5.50
N GLU A 139 -3.98 23.02 -4.88
CA GLU A 139 -4.15 22.63 -3.47
C GLU A 139 -4.20 21.11 -3.28
N THR A 140 -4.09 20.31 -4.37
CA THR A 140 -4.09 18.84 -4.27
C THR A 140 -2.78 18.37 -3.69
N ILE A 141 -2.85 17.79 -2.49
CA ILE A 141 -1.66 17.30 -1.76
C ILE A 141 -1.48 15.79 -1.85
N LEU A 142 -2.56 15.05 -2.13
CA LEU A 142 -2.54 13.59 -2.18
C LEU A 142 -3.55 13.07 -3.20
N VAL A 143 -3.13 12.10 -4.01
CA VAL A 143 -3.99 11.25 -4.81
C VAL A 143 -3.81 9.80 -4.34
N SER A 144 -4.90 9.10 -4.07
CA SER A 144 -4.90 7.69 -3.66
C SER A 144 -5.76 6.88 -4.62
N ILE A 145 -5.15 5.88 -5.29
CA ILE A 145 -5.83 5.03 -6.26
C ILE A 145 -5.39 3.59 -6.03
N MET A 146 -6.35 2.66 -5.85
CA MET A 146 -6.02 1.24 -5.74
C MET A 146 -5.44 0.71 -7.06
N HIS A 147 -4.50 -0.24 -6.98
CA HIS A 147 -3.90 -0.87 -8.17
C HIS A 147 -4.90 -1.80 -8.85
N THR A 148 -5.52 -2.67 -8.08
CA THR A 148 -6.49 -3.67 -8.55
C THR A 148 -7.65 -3.71 -7.58
N ASN A 149 -8.87 -3.62 -8.09
CA ASN A 149 -10.05 -3.71 -7.24
C ASN A 149 -10.25 -5.14 -6.71
N ASN A 150 -10.53 -5.27 -5.43
CA ASN A 150 -10.66 -6.54 -4.72
C ASN A 150 -11.95 -7.32 -5.06
N GLU A 151 -12.99 -6.64 -5.56
CA GLU A 151 -14.29 -7.27 -5.85
C GLU A 151 -14.44 -7.63 -7.32
N ILE A 152 -14.13 -6.70 -8.23
CA ILE A 152 -14.35 -6.87 -9.67
C ILE A 152 -13.07 -7.09 -10.46
N GLY A 153 -11.89 -7.04 -9.83
CA GLY A 153 -10.60 -7.27 -10.48
C GLY A 153 -10.16 -6.19 -11.47
N ALA A 154 -10.81 -5.02 -11.47
CA ALA A 154 -10.46 -3.92 -12.37
C ALA A 154 -9.05 -3.40 -12.09
N LEU A 155 -8.20 -3.39 -13.12
CA LEU A 155 -6.85 -2.82 -13.08
C LEU A 155 -6.89 -1.33 -13.40
N GLN A 156 -6.34 -0.50 -12.51
CA GLN A 156 -6.24 0.94 -12.72
C GLN A 156 -4.99 1.31 -13.52
N PRO A 157 -5.03 2.40 -14.30
CA PRO A 157 -3.90 2.89 -15.11
C PRO A 157 -2.88 3.64 -14.23
N ILE A 158 -2.18 2.91 -13.33
CA ILE A 158 -1.34 3.49 -12.26
C ILE A 158 -0.13 4.23 -12.83
N GLU A 159 0.56 3.67 -13.84
CA GLU A 159 1.76 4.29 -14.43
C GLU A 159 1.40 5.61 -15.11
N GLU A 160 0.29 5.62 -15.87
CA GLU A 160 -0.20 6.81 -16.56
C GLU A 160 -0.75 7.86 -15.57
N ALA A 161 -1.44 7.41 -14.53
CA ALA A 161 -1.93 8.29 -13.46
C ALA A 161 -0.77 8.95 -12.72
N GLY A 162 0.25 8.18 -12.32
CA GLY A 162 1.45 8.71 -11.68
C GLY A 162 2.18 9.74 -12.53
N ALA A 163 2.38 9.45 -13.83
CA ALA A 163 2.98 10.39 -14.76
C ALA A 163 2.16 11.70 -14.89
N LEU A 164 0.83 11.57 -15.00
CA LEU A 164 -0.08 12.73 -15.07
C LEU A 164 -0.02 13.57 -13.78
N ILE A 165 -0.06 12.95 -12.60
CA ILE A 165 0.00 13.65 -11.31
C ILE A 165 1.28 14.47 -11.24
N LYS A 166 2.44 13.86 -11.52
CA LYS A 166 3.74 14.54 -11.44
C LYS A 166 3.93 15.61 -12.50
N GLN A 167 3.32 15.45 -13.68
CA GLN A 167 3.28 16.48 -14.72
C GLN A 167 2.49 17.72 -14.28
N MET A 168 1.35 17.53 -13.61
CA MET A 168 0.47 18.63 -13.19
C MET A 168 0.96 19.32 -11.92
N ASN A 169 1.39 18.55 -10.94
CA ASN A 169 1.96 19.06 -9.69
C ASN A 169 2.94 18.03 -9.13
N PRO A 170 4.27 18.22 -9.31
CA PRO A 170 5.29 17.26 -8.86
C PRO A 170 5.30 17.04 -7.35
N ASP A 171 4.77 17.98 -6.61
CA ASP A 171 4.69 17.93 -5.15
C ASP A 171 3.48 17.17 -4.62
N THR A 172 2.47 16.88 -5.45
CA THR A 172 1.33 16.04 -5.06
C THR A 172 1.82 14.61 -4.83
N LEU A 173 1.51 14.06 -3.66
CA LEU A 173 1.87 12.69 -3.31
C LEU A 173 0.92 11.70 -3.99
N PHE A 174 1.48 10.60 -4.48
CA PHE A 174 0.72 9.52 -5.09
C PHE A 174 0.80 8.27 -4.22
N HIS A 175 -0.30 7.89 -3.60
CA HIS A 175 -0.50 6.66 -2.86
C HIS A 175 -1.19 5.61 -3.73
N VAL A 176 -0.73 4.36 -3.63
CA VAL A 176 -1.35 3.22 -4.30
C VAL A 176 -1.61 2.11 -3.29
N ASP A 177 -2.87 1.76 -3.09
CA ASP A 177 -3.24 0.50 -2.44
C ASP A 177 -3.02 -0.65 -3.43
N ALA A 178 -1.96 -1.40 -3.22
CA ALA A 178 -1.59 -2.54 -4.05
C ALA A 178 -1.81 -3.89 -3.36
N VAL A 179 -2.65 -3.95 -2.33
CA VAL A 179 -2.97 -5.19 -1.59
C VAL A 179 -3.39 -6.32 -2.54
N GLN A 180 -4.18 -6.02 -3.57
CA GLN A 180 -4.58 -7.02 -4.56
C GLN A 180 -3.62 -7.14 -5.75
N GLY A 181 -2.77 -6.16 -5.99
CA GLY A 181 -1.85 -6.12 -7.14
C GLY A 181 -0.48 -6.71 -6.87
N PHE A 182 0.03 -6.57 -5.64
CA PHE A 182 1.36 -7.04 -5.26
C PHE A 182 1.46 -8.57 -5.37
N GLY A 183 2.58 -9.06 -5.90
CA GLY A 183 2.80 -10.49 -6.16
C GLY A 183 2.09 -11.06 -7.39
N LYS A 184 1.08 -10.37 -7.93
CA LYS A 184 0.34 -10.74 -9.15
C LYS A 184 0.78 -9.92 -10.36
N SER A 185 1.20 -8.68 -10.12
CA SER A 185 1.71 -7.75 -11.12
C SER A 185 3.08 -7.20 -10.71
N ARG A 186 3.88 -6.80 -11.70
CA ARG A 186 5.15 -6.13 -11.43
C ARG A 186 4.89 -4.67 -11.10
N ILE A 187 5.18 -4.27 -9.87
CA ILE A 187 5.03 -2.89 -9.40
C ILE A 187 6.41 -2.34 -9.08
N TYR A 188 6.80 -1.27 -9.75
CA TYR A 188 8.05 -0.56 -9.54
C TYR A 188 7.74 0.88 -9.13
N PRO A 189 7.65 1.19 -7.82
CA PRO A 189 7.17 2.49 -7.34
C PRO A 189 7.87 3.67 -8.00
N LYS A 190 9.21 3.66 -8.07
CA LYS A 190 9.98 4.77 -8.68
C LYS A 190 9.65 4.98 -10.16
N LYS A 191 9.46 3.90 -10.94
CA LYS A 191 9.10 3.99 -12.36
C LYS A 191 7.67 4.49 -12.57
N MET A 192 6.76 4.10 -11.67
CA MET A 192 5.34 4.43 -11.74
C MET A 192 5.01 5.72 -11.01
N HIS A 193 6.01 6.47 -10.55
CA HIS A 193 5.86 7.71 -9.79
C HIS A 193 5.01 7.55 -8.52
N ILE A 194 5.04 6.38 -7.89
CA ILE A 194 4.34 6.10 -6.64
C ILE A 194 5.22 6.55 -5.49
N ASP A 195 4.68 7.42 -4.63
CA ASP A 195 5.36 7.91 -3.43
C ASP A 195 5.09 6.99 -2.23
N LEU A 196 3.89 6.44 -2.13
CA LEU A 196 3.46 5.53 -1.06
C LEU A 196 2.79 4.30 -1.66
N LEU A 197 3.15 3.13 -1.17
CA LEU A 197 2.59 1.85 -1.64
C LEU A 197 2.18 1.00 -0.44
N SER A 198 0.90 0.66 -0.34
CA SER A 198 0.39 -0.31 0.63
C SER A 198 0.32 -1.70 0.00
N VAL A 199 0.86 -2.70 0.69
CA VAL A 199 0.81 -4.11 0.27
C VAL A 199 0.46 -5.00 1.47
N SER A 200 -0.05 -6.22 1.20
CA SER A 200 -0.44 -7.15 2.25
C SER A 200 0.06 -8.57 1.97
N GLY A 201 0.49 -9.26 3.03
CA GLY A 201 0.95 -10.65 2.96
C GLY A 201 -0.17 -11.67 2.77
N HIS A 202 -1.37 -11.42 3.30
CA HIS A 202 -2.48 -12.39 3.27
C HIS A 202 -3.05 -12.64 1.87
N THR A 203 -2.80 -11.76 0.92
CA THR A 203 -3.24 -11.89 -0.48
C THR A 203 -2.20 -12.53 -1.40
N VAL A 204 -1.00 -12.80 -0.89
CA VAL A 204 0.13 -13.40 -1.62
C VAL A 204 0.70 -14.64 -0.92
N SER A 205 -0.14 -15.38 -0.20
CA SER A 205 0.24 -16.60 0.55
C SER A 205 1.39 -16.40 1.53
N TYR A 206 1.59 -15.16 1.98
CA TYR A 206 2.68 -14.71 2.87
C TYR A 206 4.09 -14.99 2.33
N THR A 207 4.26 -15.20 1.03
CA THR A 207 5.50 -15.71 0.42
C THR A 207 6.75 -14.88 0.70
N HIS A 208 6.59 -13.55 0.84
CA HIS A 208 7.71 -12.63 1.07
C HIS A 208 7.51 -11.77 2.31
N LEU A 209 6.34 -11.88 2.92
CA LEU A 209 5.90 -11.06 4.03
C LEU A 209 5.48 -11.99 5.15
N ARG A 210 6.22 -11.99 6.24
CA ARG A 210 5.78 -12.65 7.47
C ARG A 210 4.72 -11.80 8.11
N ALA A 211 3.45 -12.20 8.03
CA ALA A 211 2.33 -11.73 8.85
C ALA A 211 2.20 -10.20 9.07
N HIS A 212 2.99 -9.38 8.37
CA HIS A 212 3.01 -7.93 8.49
C HIS A 212 2.99 -7.30 7.11
N GLU A 213 2.25 -6.24 6.97
CA GLU A 213 2.11 -5.47 5.75
C GLU A 213 3.18 -4.39 5.66
N THR A 214 3.47 -3.95 4.45
CA THR A 214 4.58 -3.05 4.17
C THR A 214 4.06 -1.75 3.60
N LEU A 215 4.49 -0.64 4.16
CA LEU A 215 4.27 0.70 3.64
C LEU A 215 5.61 1.28 3.21
N ARG A 216 5.68 1.85 2.00
CA ARG A 216 6.82 2.66 1.61
C ARG A 216 6.74 4.00 2.32
N HIS A 217 7.77 4.36 3.07
CA HIS A 217 7.83 5.61 3.80
C HIS A 217 8.40 6.73 2.92
N LEU A 218 7.81 7.91 3.07
CA LEU A 218 8.36 9.17 2.59
C LEU A 218 9.27 9.77 3.66
N VAL A 219 10.43 10.18 3.25
CA VAL A 219 11.30 11.07 4.02
C VAL A 219 10.95 12.51 3.69
#